data_74ab71830a8633f50edde3aaea7ef9cb
#
_entry.id   74ab71830a8633f50edde3aaea7ef9cb
#
_cell.length_a   1.000
_cell.length_b   1.000
_cell.length_c   1.000
_cell.angle_alpha   90.00
_cell.angle_beta   90.00
_cell.angle_gamma   90.00
#
_symmetry.space_group_name_H-M   'P 1'
#
loop_
_entity.id
_entity.type
_entity.pdbx_description
1 polymer ?
#
loop_
_entity_poly.entity_id
_entity_poly.type
_entity_poly.pdbx_seq_one_letter_code
_entity_poly.pdbx_strand_id
1 'polypeptide(L)'
;RCPEDTVFFLTTDLCPAHRSRQIEIIRQRLKQKLPCRVVATQCIEAGVDLDFETLYRALAPLDSIIQAAGRCNRNGCDSMGRVIVFRPEDSRMPYPDDWYNNAAVTVQEMHLPFSIHDPENIREYYRRLFDGTTDKPDLTRAINARSYAETAAQYKLISNAGVQVIVPYAGEKQLYKQIAKQLRRQGITGALLKQAVPITLTCFAKELDMYAEQIPFARRGGASFAEQISDSNVYLLLPQYEALYSCLLYTSDAADERSSV
;
A
#
# COMPACT_ATOMS: atom_id res chain seq x y z
N ARG A 1 -27.37 2.46 -1.62
CA ARG A 1 -26.35 3.13 -2.45
C ARG A 1 -25.78 4.27 -1.64
N CYS A 2 -24.45 4.36 -1.49
CA CYS A 2 -23.80 5.47 -0.83
C CYS A 2 -23.60 6.58 -1.86
N PRO A 3 -23.75 7.86 -1.49
CA PRO A 3 -23.32 8.96 -2.34
C PRO A 3 -21.81 8.82 -2.64
N GLU A 4 -21.40 8.97 -3.89
CA GLU A 4 -20.01 8.79 -4.34
C GLU A 4 -19.03 9.75 -3.62
N ASP A 5 -19.50 10.93 -3.23
CA ASP A 5 -18.73 11.94 -2.51
C ASP A 5 -18.46 11.61 -1.02
N THR A 6 -18.93 10.45 -0.53
CA THR A 6 -18.72 9.99 0.86
C THR A 6 -17.74 8.82 0.96
N VAL A 7 -17.24 8.30 -0.15
CA VAL A 7 -16.29 7.17 -0.20
C VAL A 7 -14.90 7.66 -0.62
N PHE A 8 -13.92 7.32 0.16
CA PHE A 8 -12.52 7.70 -0.05
C PHE A 8 -11.65 6.47 -0.15
N PHE A 9 -10.64 6.52 -1.02
CA PHE A 9 -9.67 5.46 -1.20
C PHE A 9 -8.30 5.95 -0.74
N LEU A 10 -7.61 5.15 0.09
CA LEU A 10 -6.25 5.41 0.54
C LEU A 10 -5.37 4.19 0.25
N THR A 11 -4.47 4.34 -0.70
CA THR A 11 -3.53 3.30 -1.13
C THR A 11 -2.14 3.89 -1.35
N THR A 12 -1.13 3.03 -1.41
CA THR A 12 0.24 3.41 -1.80
C THR A 12 0.35 3.84 -3.26
N ASP A 13 -0.64 3.51 -4.10
CA ASP A 13 -0.72 3.94 -5.51
C ASP A 13 -1.07 5.43 -5.66
N LEU A 14 -1.51 6.07 -4.57
CA LEU A 14 -1.59 7.51 -4.51
C LEU A 14 -0.21 8.11 -4.25
N CYS A 15 0.20 9.10 -5.05
CA CYS A 15 1.41 9.87 -4.72
C CYS A 15 1.22 10.60 -3.37
N PRO A 16 2.32 10.88 -2.64
CA PRO A 16 2.25 11.45 -1.29
C PRO A 16 1.41 12.74 -1.18
N ALA A 17 1.52 13.65 -2.14
CA ALA A 17 0.72 14.88 -2.14
C ALA A 17 -0.79 14.59 -2.26
N HIS A 18 -1.18 13.66 -3.13
CA HIS A 18 -2.57 13.25 -3.28
C HIS A 18 -3.09 12.56 -2.01
N ARG A 19 -2.34 11.61 -1.49
CA ARG A 19 -2.69 10.89 -0.25
C ARG A 19 -2.84 11.84 0.94
N SER A 20 -1.92 12.80 1.10
CA SER A 20 -1.99 13.82 2.15
C SER A 20 -3.24 14.68 2.03
N ARG A 21 -3.63 15.06 0.81
CA ARG A 21 -4.86 15.81 0.56
C ARG A 21 -6.10 15.00 0.90
N GLN A 22 -6.15 13.72 0.53
CA GLN A 22 -7.27 12.83 0.88
C GLN A 22 -7.39 12.67 2.40
N ILE A 23 -6.28 12.42 3.08
CA ILE A 23 -6.24 12.30 4.55
C ILE A 23 -6.78 13.57 5.23
N GLU A 24 -6.44 14.74 4.73
CA GLU A 24 -6.92 16.01 5.29
C GLU A 24 -8.43 16.18 5.10
N ILE A 25 -8.96 15.85 3.92
CA ILE A 25 -10.41 15.87 3.66
C ILE A 25 -11.14 14.89 4.59
N ILE A 26 -10.63 13.66 4.72
CA ILE A 26 -11.19 12.63 5.59
C ILE A 26 -11.19 13.12 7.05
N ARG A 27 -10.07 13.67 7.52
CA ARG A 27 -9.94 14.21 8.88
C ARG A 27 -10.97 15.31 9.17
N GLN A 28 -11.16 16.23 8.24
CA GLN A 28 -12.15 17.31 8.38
C GLN A 28 -13.58 16.76 8.43
N ARG A 29 -13.92 15.78 7.58
CA ARG A 29 -15.25 15.14 7.59
C ARG A 29 -15.51 14.40 8.90
N LEU A 30 -14.55 13.61 9.39
CA LEU A 30 -14.65 12.91 10.66
C LEU A 30 -14.83 13.89 11.83
N LYS A 31 -14.06 14.98 11.88
CA LYS A 31 -14.20 16.03 12.89
C LYS A 31 -15.57 16.70 12.88
N GLN A 32 -16.17 16.86 11.70
CA GLN A 32 -17.50 17.45 11.53
C GLN A 32 -18.62 16.41 11.64
N LYS A 33 -18.32 15.14 11.93
CA LYS A 33 -19.27 14.03 12.00
C LYS A 33 -20.08 13.86 10.70
N LEU A 34 -19.49 14.21 9.56
CA LEU A 34 -20.08 14.00 8.25
C LEU A 34 -19.89 12.54 7.79
N PRO A 35 -20.81 12.01 6.98
CA PRO A 35 -20.68 10.68 6.41
C PRO A 35 -19.32 10.50 5.72
N CYS A 36 -18.55 9.50 6.14
CA CYS A 36 -17.22 9.24 5.64
C CYS A 36 -16.93 7.74 5.67
N ARG A 37 -16.73 7.15 4.52
CA ARG A 37 -16.30 5.75 4.36
C ARG A 37 -14.94 5.74 3.70
N VAL A 38 -14.03 4.98 4.27
CA VAL A 38 -12.66 4.88 3.76
C VAL A 38 -12.34 3.43 3.46
N VAL A 39 -11.95 3.18 2.21
CA VAL A 39 -11.34 1.92 1.80
C VAL A 39 -9.84 2.15 1.72
N ALA A 40 -9.07 1.38 2.45
CA ALA A 40 -7.63 1.60 2.53
C ALA A 40 -6.83 0.29 2.52
N THR A 41 -5.63 0.37 1.97
CA THR A 41 -4.59 -0.66 2.15
C THR A 41 -3.87 -0.46 3.49
N GLN A 42 -2.80 -1.21 3.75
CA GLN A 42 -2.00 -1.09 4.97
C GLN A 42 -1.40 0.32 5.20
N CYS A 43 -1.45 1.20 4.21
CA CYS A 43 -0.92 2.57 4.33
C CYS A 43 -1.57 3.41 5.45
N ILE A 44 -2.74 2.97 5.97
CA ILE A 44 -3.43 3.63 7.09
C ILE A 44 -2.97 3.11 8.46
N GLU A 45 -2.34 1.94 8.51
CA GLU A 45 -1.96 1.29 9.77
C GLU A 45 -0.91 2.09 10.54
N ALA A 46 0.01 2.76 9.84
CA ALA A 46 1.05 3.59 10.44
C ALA A 46 1.07 5.02 9.88
N GLY A 47 1.45 6.00 10.71
CA GLY A 47 1.71 7.38 10.28
C GLY A 47 0.48 8.24 9.95
N VAL A 48 -0.73 7.69 10.06
CA VAL A 48 -1.98 8.42 9.74
C VAL A 48 -2.79 8.62 11.01
N ASP A 49 -3.19 9.87 11.28
CA ASP A 49 -4.01 10.22 12.45
C ASP A 49 -5.47 10.39 12.01
N LEU A 50 -6.20 9.27 12.00
CA LEU A 50 -7.62 9.18 11.75
C LEU A 50 -8.28 8.38 12.87
N ASP A 51 -9.53 8.70 13.19
CA ASP A 51 -10.30 8.05 14.24
C ASP A 51 -11.70 7.71 13.72
N PHE A 52 -12.03 6.43 13.74
CA PHE A 52 -13.29 5.89 13.25
C PHE A 52 -14.09 5.23 14.38
N GLU A 53 -15.42 5.30 14.31
CA GLU A 53 -16.30 4.60 15.25
C GLU A 53 -16.37 3.09 14.94
N THR A 54 -16.28 2.74 13.65
CA THR A 54 -16.34 1.35 13.19
C THR A 54 -15.27 1.10 12.13
N LEU A 55 -14.56 -0.01 12.28
CA LEU A 55 -13.50 -0.44 11.39
C LEU A 55 -13.73 -1.90 10.96
N TYR A 56 -13.64 -2.14 9.66
CA TYR A 56 -13.63 -3.48 9.08
C TYR A 56 -12.20 -3.81 8.63
N ARG A 57 -11.68 -4.96 9.06
CA ARG A 57 -10.34 -5.42 8.68
C ARG A 57 -10.43 -6.82 8.07
N ALA A 58 -9.95 -6.96 6.84
CA ALA A 58 -9.74 -8.30 6.30
C ALA A 58 -8.75 -9.07 7.18
N LEU A 59 -8.95 -10.38 7.32
CA LEU A 59 -8.08 -11.24 8.12
C LEU A 59 -6.61 -11.02 7.72
N ALA A 60 -5.76 -10.78 8.71
CA ALA A 60 -4.38 -10.34 8.56
C ALA A 60 -3.54 -10.86 9.73
N PRO A 61 -2.22 -10.69 9.73
CA PRO A 61 -1.38 -10.89 10.91
C PRO A 61 -1.90 -10.11 12.11
N LEU A 62 -1.69 -10.64 13.31
CA LEU A 62 -2.21 -10.06 14.55
C LEU A 62 -1.76 -8.61 14.77
N ASP A 63 -0.50 -8.31 14.49
CA ASP A 63 0.06 -6.96 14.59
C ASP A 63 -0.64 -5.97 13.65
N SER A 64 -0.94 -6.37 12.41
CA SER A 64 -1.70 -5.55 11.46
C SER A 64 -3.15 -5.31 11.93
N ILE A 65 -3.80 -6.32 12.52
CA ILE A 65 -5.14 -6.18 13.10
C ILE A 65 -5.09 -5.18 14.27
N ILE A 66 -4.10 -5.30 15.16
CA ILE A 66 -3.92 -4.40 16.31
C ILE A 66 -3.64 -2.96 15.85
N GLN A 67 -2.78 -2.78 14.83
CA GLN A 67 -2.46 -1.46 14.27
C GLN A 67 -3.69 -0.80 13.64
N ALA A 68 -4.49 -1.57 12.89
CA ALA A 68 -5.75 -1.09 12.33
C ALA A 68 -6.75 -0.75 13.45
N ALA A 69 -6.89 -1.61 14.46
CA ALA A 69 -7.75 -1.37 15.61
C ALA A 69 -7.39 -0.08 16.36
N GLY A 70 -6.10 0.29 16.40
CA GLY A 70 -5.62 1.56 16.91
C GLY A 70 -6.10 2.81 16.15
N ARG A 71 -6.88 2.65 15.08
CA ARG A 71 -7.59 3.71 14.34
C ARG A 71 -9.08 3.76 14.66
N CYS A 72 -9.55 2.92 15.58
CA CYS A 72 -10.93 2.85 16.03
C CYS A 72 -11.03 3.36 17.45
N ASN A 73 -11.86 4.38 17.68
CA ASN A 73 -12.01 5.04 18.98
C ASN A 73 -10.66 5.48 19.61
N ARG A 74 -9.76 5.96 18.79
CA ARG A 74 -8.39 6.34 19.16
C ARG A 74 -8.36 7.44 20.24
N ASN A 75 -9.30 8.35 20.18
CA ASN A 75 -9.39 9.49 21.10
C ASN A 75 -10.19 9.17 22.37
N GLY A 76 -10.66 7.92 22.56
CA GLY A 76 -11.37 7.50 23.76
C GLY A 76 -12.68 8.25 23.96
N CYS A 77 -13.44 8.50 22.86
CA CYS A 77 -14.78 9.06 22.99
C CYS A 77 -15.68 8.13 23.79
N ASP A 78 -16.82 8.65 24.30
CA ASP A 78 -17.72 7.98 25.25
C ASP A 78 -18.30 6.65 24.78
N SER A 79 -18.27 6.35 23.49
CA SER A 79 -18.74 5.09 22.90
C SER A 79 -17.56 4.12 22.66
N MET A 80 -17.79 2.84 22.90
CA MET A 80 -16.83 1.79 22.52
C MET A 80 -16.74 1.69 21.01
N GLY A 81 -15.53 1.78 20.43
CA GLY A 81 -15.29 1.55 19.03
C GLY A 81 -15.54 0.08 18.63
N ARG A 82 -15.93 -0.17 17.41
CA ARG A 82 -16.19 -1.51 16.89
C ARG A 82 -15.19 -1.88 15.82
N VAL A 83 -14.43 -2.95 16.05
CA VAL A 83 -13.53 -3.54 15.06
C VAL A 83 -14.09 -4.89 14.64
N ILE A 84 -14.28 -5.09 13.33
CA ILE A 84 -14.82 -6.31 12.75
C ILE A 84 -13.76 -6.89 11.84
N VAL A 85 -13.24 -8.07 12.23
CA VAL A 85 -12.34 -8.84 11.37
C VAL A 85 -13.19 -9.77 10.52
N PHE A 86 -12.99 -9.74 9.21
CA PHE A 86 -13.76 -10.56 8.27
C PHE A 86 -12.81 -11.33 7.33
N ARG A 87 -13.31 -12.42 6.76
CA ARG A 87 -12.64 -13.15 5.71
C ARG A 87 -13.35 -12.85 4.39
N PRO A 88 -12.63 -12.45 3.34
CA PRO A 88 -13.21 -12.35 2.00
C PRO A 88 -13.77 -13.69 1.53
N GLU A 89 -14.88 -13.68 0.80
CA GLU A 89 -15.53 -14.90 0.28
C GLU A 89 -14.65 -15.62 -0.73
N ASP A 90 -13.90 -14.89 -1.54
CA ASP A 90 -12.90 -15.46 -2.42
C ASP A 90 -11.80 -16.12 -1.58
N SER A 91 -11.79 -17.45 -1.62
CA SER A 91 -10.94 -18.29 -0.77
C SER A 91 -9.43 -18.16 -1.03
N ARG A 92 -9.03 -17.30 -1.95
CA ARG A 92 -7.62 -16.95 -2.16
C ARG A 92 -7.15 -16.03 -1.05
N MET A 93 -6.00 -16.36 -0.47
CA MET A 93 -5.37 -15.45 0.47
C MET A 93 -5.06 -14.14 -0.25
N PRO A 94 -5.53 -12.98 0.25
CA PRO A 94 -5.50 -11.72 -0.49
C PRO A 94 -4.11 -11.08 -0.57
N TYR A 95 -3.10 -11.74 -0.01
CA TYR A 95 -1.77 -11.16 0.10
C TYR A 95 -0.77 -11.90 -0.77
N PRO A 96 0.08 -11.17 -1.53
CA PRO A 96 1.10 -11.78 -2.40
C PRO A 96 2.29 -12.38 -1.63
N ASP A 97 2.41 -12.12 -0.33
CA ASP A 97 3.51 -12.56 0.52
C ASP A 97 3.08 -13.78 1.34
N ASP A 98 3.80 -14.89 1.17
CA ASP A 98 3.54 -16.14 1.87
C ASP A 98 3.68 -16.02 3.39
N TRP A 99 4.64 -15.22 3.86
CA TRP A 99 4.80 -14.96 5.29
C TRP A 99 3.58 -14.27 5.87
N TYR A 100 3.08 -13.26 5.18
CA TYR A 100 1.90 -12.51 5.61
C TYR A 100 0.65 -13.39 5.63
N ASN A 101 0.50 -14.25 4.61
CA ASN A 101 -0.59 -15.23 4.55
C ASN A 101 -0.51 -16.25 5.69
N ASN A 102 0.68 -16.82 5.95
CA ASN A 102 0.87 -17.77 7.05
C ASN A 102 0.57 -17.14 8.40
N ALA A 103 1.00 -15.89 8.62
CA ALA A 103 0.72 -15.15 9.84
C ALA A 103 -0.79 -14.88 10.02
N ALA A 104 -1.53 -14.61 8.94
CA ALA A 104 -2.98 -14.47 8.96
C ALA A 104 -3.70 -15.81 9.27
N VAL A 105 -3.21 -16.92 8.70
CA VAL A 105 -3.72 -18.28 9.00
C VAL A 105 -3.51 -18.60 10.47
N THR A 106 -2.34 -18.28 11.03
CA THR A 106 -2.07 -18.48 12.48
C THR A 106 -3.11 -17.78 13.36
N VAL A 107 -3.52 -16.54 13.01
CA VAL A 107 -4.61 -15.85 13.72
C VAL A 107 -5.93 -16.62 13.63
N GLN A 108 -6.24 -17.17 12.45
CA GLN A 108 -7.48 -17.93 12.24
C GLN A 108 -7.51 -19.22 13.07
N GLU A 109 -6.36 -19.89 13.24
CA GLU A 109 -6.22 -21.12 14.01
C GLU A 109 -6.28 -20.89 15.54
N MET A 110 -6.04 -19.68 15.97
CA MET A 110 -6.21 -19.28 17.38
C MET A 110 -7.67 -19.07 17.71
N HIS A 111 -8.42 -20.11 17.91
CA HIS A 111 -9.85 -20.11 18.18
C HIS A 111 -10.37 -18.86 18.89
N LEU A 112 -11.16 -18.05 18.19
CA LEU A 112 -11.82 -16.86 18.72
C LEU A 112 -12.98 -17.25 19.65
N PRO A 113 -13.31 -16.45 20.70
CA PRO A 113 -12.76 -15.11 20.95
C PRO A 113 -11.48 -15.13 21.81
N PHE A 114 -10.43 -14.48 21.35
CA PHE A 114 -9.29 -14.19 22.21
C PHE A 114 -9.17 -12.68 22.46
N SER A 115 -8.70 -12.28 23.63
CA SER A 115 -8.47 -10.87 23.95
C SER A 115 -7.08 -10.44 23.46
N ILE A 116 -7.03 -9.40 22.64
CA ILE A 116 -5.77 -8.76 22.24
C ILE A 116 -5.09 -8.02 23.40
N HIS A 117 -5.80 -7.85 24.52
CA HIS A 117 -5.27 -7.25 25.73
C HIS A 117 -4.63 -8.27 26.67
N ASP A 118 -4.76 -9.56 26.38
CA ASP A 118 -4.13 -10.63 27.11
C ASP A 118 -2.74 -10.95 26.54
N PRO A 119 -1.65 -10.69 27.28
CA PRO A 119 -0.29 -10.95 26.81
C PRO A 119 -0.03 -12.44 26.49
N GLU A 120 -0.76 -13.38 27.11
CA GLU A 120 -0.60 -14.80 26.83
C GLU A 120 -1.11 -15.15 25.44
N ASN A 121 -2.21 -14.54 25.00
CA ASN A 121 -2.71 -14.71 23.63
C ASN A 121 -1.70 -14.20 22.59
N ILE A 122 -1.07 -13.06 22.87
CA ILE A 122 -0.04 -12.50 21.97
C ILE A 122 1.19 -13.42 21.94
N ARG A 123 1.62 -13.91 23.11
CA ARG A 123 2.76 -14.85 23.22
C ARG A 123 2.47 -16.14 22.47
N GLU A 124 1.27 -16.71 22.63
CA GLU A 124 0.86 -17.93 21.95
C GLU A 124 0.81 -17.76 20.43
N TYR A 125 0.34 -16.59 19.95
CA TYR A 125 0.38 -16.25 18.53
C TYR A 125 1.81 -16.32 17.98
N TYR A 126 2.74 -15.61 18.61
CA TYR A 126 4.12 -15.59 18.13
C TYR A 126 4.79 -16.95 18.27
N ARG A 127 4.49 -17.71 19.33
CA ARG A 127 5.00 -19.06 19.50
C ARG A 127 4.57 -19.94 18.31
N ARG A 128 3.31 -19.97 17.97
CA ARG A 128 2.79 -20.74 16.83
C ARG A 128 3.39 -20.25 15.48
N LEU A 129 3.47 -18.96 15.31
CA LEU A 129 4.01 -18.35 14.08
C LEU A 129 5.47 -18.75 13.84
N PHE A 130 6.27 -18.85 14.90
CA PHE A 130 7.70 -19.15 14.81
C PHE A 130 8.03 -20.64 14.96
N ASP A 131 7.17 -21.45 15.58
CA ASP A 131 7.38 -22.89 15.71
C ASP A 131 7.47 -23.62 14.37
N GLY A 132 6.85 -23.09 13.31
CA GLY A 132 6.90 -23.63 11.95
C GLY A 132 8.02 -23.05 11.07
N THR A 133 8.83 -22.14 11.59
CA THR A 133 9.91 -21.53 10.80
C THR A 133 11.14 -22.45 10.78
N THR A 134 11.54 -22.88 9.57
CA THR A 134 12.78 -23.65 9.39
C THR A 134 13.98 -22.73 9.54
N ASP A 135 14.95 -23.16 10.35
CA ASP A 135 16.26 -22.54 10.41
C ASP A 135 16.86 -22.41 9.01
N LYS A 136 17.44 -21.26 8.73
CA LYS A 136 18.23 -21.03 7.51
C LYS A 136 19.72 -21.25 7.85
N PRO A 137 20.24 -22.47 7.73
CA PRO A 137 21.60 -22.79 8.21
C PRO A 137 22.68 -21.97 7.52
N ASP A 138 22.49 -21.59 6.27
CA ASP A 138 23.43 -20.76 5.52
C ASP A 138 23.44 -19.32 6.05
N LEU A 139 22.26 -18.74 6.37
CA LEU A 139 22.17 -17.43 7.01
C LEU A 139 22.83 -17.45 8.39
N THR A 140 22.54 -18.45 9.21
CA THR A 140 23.13 -18.62 10.54
C THR A 140 24.66 -18.75 10.45
N ARG A 141 25.18 -19.48 9.46
CA ARG A 141 26.61 -19.60 9.20
C ARG A 141 27.22 -18.25 8.82
N ALA A 142 26.60 -17.50 7.91
CA ALA A 142 27.07 -16.18 7.49
C ALA A 142 27.09 -15.18 8.65
N ILE A 143 26.08 -15.18 9.51
CA ILE A 143 26.01 -14.35 10.73
C ILE A 143 27.15 -14.70 11.68
N ASN A 144 27.36 -16.00 11.98
CA ASN A 144 28.39 -16.45 12.90
C ASN A 144 29.80 -16.16 12.37
N ALA A 145 29.99 -16.24 11.04
CA ALA A 145 31.25 -15.88 10.37
C ALA A 145 31.45 -14.36 10.25
N ARG A 146 30.47 -13.53 10.66
CA ARG A 146 30.45 -12.07 10.47
C ARG A 146 30.64 -11.64 9.01
N SER A 147 30.16 -12.47 8.08
CA SER A 147 30.16 -12.18 6.65
C SER A 147 29.01 -11.27 6.30
N TYR A 148 29.18 -9.95 6.48
CA TYR A 148 28.11 -8.98 6.29
C TYR A 148 27.53 -8.98 4.88
N ALA A 149 28.37 -9.10 3.85
CA ALA A 149 27.95 -9.14 2.45
C ALA A 149 27.07 -10.36 2.16
N GLU A 150 27.48 -11.55 2.64
CA GLU A 150 26.73 -12.79 2.47
C GLU A 150 25.44 -12.77 3.28
N THR A 151 25.48 -12.28 4.52
CA THR A 151 24.29 -12.09 5.36
C THR A 151 23.28 -11.17 4.66
N ALA A 152 23.71 -10.02 4.12
CA ALA A 152 22.84 -9.09 3.39
C ALA A 152 22.28 -9.68 2.10
N ALA A 153 23.02 -10.55 1.40
CA ALA A 153 22.54 -11.22 0.21
C ALA A 153 21.45 -12.26 0.51
N GLN A 154 21.56 -12.94 1.65
CA GLN A 154 20.61 -13.98 2.08
C GLN A 154 19.42 -13.44 2.87
N TYR A 155 19.61 -12.35 3.64
CA TYR A 155 18.58 -11.67 4.39
C TYR A 155 18.05 -10.47 3.61
N LYS A 156 17.11 -10.73 2.71
CA LYS A 156 16.41 -9.66 1.98
C LYS A 156 15.11 -9.32 2.69
N LEU A 157 15.09 -8.20 3.38
CA LEU A 157 13.86 -7.66 3.99
C LEU A 157 12.88 -7.17 2.92
N ILE A 158 13.40 -6.64 1.81
CA ILE A 158 12.63 -6.20 0.65
C ILE A 158 13.16 -6.99 -0.56
N SER A 159 12.35 -7.90 -1.07
CA SER A 159 12.76 -8.83 -2.12
C SER A 159 12.84 -8.19 -3.51
N ASN A 160 12.08 -7.12 -3.76
CA ASN A 160 12.01 -6.46 -5.06
C ASN A 160 12.23 -4.96 -4.92
N ALA A 161 13.18 -4.42 -5.69
CA ALA A 161 13.31 -2.99 -5.88
C ALA A 161 12.11 -2.51 -6.73
N GLY A 162 11.26 -1.67 -6.15
CA GLY A 162 10.20 -1.02 -6.89
C GLY A 162 10.75 -0.03 -7.92
N VAL A 163 9.96 0.28 -8.92
CA VAL A 163 10.19 1.38 -9.85
C VAL A 163 9.49 2.64 -9.34
N GLN A 164 10.12 3.78 -9.55
CA GLN A 164 9.59 5.07 -9.15
C GLN A 164 8.90 5.72 -10.35
N VAL A 165 7.64 6.08 -10.20
CA VAL A 165 6.86 6.73 -11.25
C VAL A 165 6.46 8.12 -10.79
N ILE A 166 6.95 9.14 -11.50
CA ILE A 166 6.60 10.54 -11.26
C ILE A 166 5.35 10.85 -12.06
N VAL A 167 4.27 11.25 -11.37
CA VAL A 167 2.94 11.39 -11.97
C VAL A 167 2.48 12.84 -12.09
N PRO A 168 1.74 13.20 -13.16
CA PRO A 168 1.22 14.55 -13.37
C PRO A 168 -0.03 14.80 -12.50
N TYR A 169 0.11 14.72 -11.18
CA TYR A 169 -0.98 14.94 -10.24
C TYR A 169 -1.57 16.34 -10.37
N ALA A 170 -2.88 16.42 -10.51
CA ALA A 170 -3.61 17.67 -10.77
C ALA A 170 -3.32 18.78 -9.74
N GLY A 171 -3.13 18.42 -8.45
CA GLY A 171 -2.81 19.36 -7.38
C GLY A 171 -1.40 19.93 -7.45
N GLU A 172 -0.49 19.30 -8.22
CA GLU A 172 0.94 19.63 -8.28
C GLU A 172 1.47 19.73 -9.74
N LYS A 173 0.62 20.19 -10.67
CA LYS A 173 0.97 20.26 -12.11
C LYS A 173 2.22 21.11 -12.40
N GLN A 174 2.46 22.18 -11.65
CA GLN A 174 3.62 23.03 -11.83
C GLN A 174 4.90 22.30 -11.41
N LEU A 175 4.87 21.64 -10.26
CA LEU A 175 5.98 20.84 -9.78
C LEU A 175 6.34 19.73 -10.79
N TYR A 176 5.34 19.01 -11.29
CA TYR A 176 5.56 17.98 -12.31
C TYR A 176 6.27 18.55 -13.56
N LYS A 177 5.77 19.65 -14.13
CA LYS A 177 6.38 20.30 -15.30
C LYS A 177 7.83 20.71 -15.04
N GLN A 178 8.12 21.27 -13.87
CA GLN A 178 9.46 21.69 -13.48
C GLN A 178 10.40 20.49 -13.36
N ILE A 179 10.00 19.43 -12.64
CA ILE A 179 10.79 18.22 -12.44
C ILE A 179 11.03 17.50 -13.77
N ALA A 180 9.99 17.31 -14.60
CA ALA A 180 10.12 16.67 -15.90
C ALA A 180 11.11 17.40 -16.82
N LYS A 181 11.05 18.74 -16.86
CA LYS A 181 11.98 19.56 -17.63
C LYS A 181 13.43 19.40 -17.15
N GLN A 182 13.64 19.38 -15.83
CA GLN A 182 14.98 19.25 -15.25
C GLN A 182 15.56 17.86 -15.47
N LEU A 183 14.77 16.79 -15.24
CA LEU A 183 15.19 15.41 -15.46
C LEU A 183 15.60 15.15 -16.91
N ARG A 184 14.85 15.66 -17.89
CA ARG A 184 15.20 15.55 -19.31
C ARG A 184 16.46 16.30 -19.69
N ARG A 185 16.74 17.43 -19.01
CA ARG A 185 17.89 18.29 -19.31
C ARG A 185 19.19 17.80 -18.70
N GLN A 186 19.17 17.38 -17.46
CA GLN A 186 20.38 17.10 -16.67
C GLN A 186 20.45 15.70 -16.08
N GLY A 187 19.44 14.85 -16.36
CA GLY A 187 19.36 13.52 -15.79
C GLY A 187 18.94 13.49 -14.31
N ILE A 188 19.14 12.35 -13.70
CA ILE A 188 18.76 12.10 -12.30
C ILE A 188 19.81 12.67 -11.35
N THR A 189 19.33 13.45 -10.36
CA THR A 189 20.13 13.88 -9.21
C THR A 189 19.36 13.62 -7.93
N GLY A 190 20.09 13.36 -6.82
CA GLY A 190 19.44 13.14 -5.52
C GLY A 190 18.59 14.32 -5.05
N ALA A 191 18.96 15.55 -5.43
CA ALA A 191 18.19 16.76 -5.13
C ALA A 191 16.87 16.79 -5.89
N LEU A 192 16.86 16.42 -7.18
CA LEU A 192 15.64 16.34 -8.00
C LEU A 192 14.71 15.25 -7.52
N LEU A 193 15.24 14.07 -7.17
CA LEU A 193 14.43 12.99 -6.62
C LEU A 193 13.77 13.40 -5.31
N LYS A 194 14.48 14.08 -4.41
CA LYS A 194 13.89 14.65 -3.17
C LYS A 194 12.76 15.64 -3.46
N GLN A 195 12.93 16.51 -4.45
CA GLN A 195 11.88 17.45 -4.85
C GLN A 195 10.67 16.74 -5.48
N ALA A 196 10.89 15.62 -6.19
CA ALA A 196 9.84 14.85 -6.84
C ALA A 196 9.02 13.98 -5.87
N VAL A 197 9.50 13.71 -4.66
CA VAL A 197 8.83 12.84 -3.67
C VAL A 197 7.32 13.10 -3.57
N PRO A 198 6.82 14.34 -3.48
CA PRO A 198 5.37 14.58 -3.35
C PRO A 198 4.52 14.01 -4.48
N ILE A 199 5.10 13.88 -5.68
CA ILE A 199 4.42 13.42 -6.90
C ILE A 199 4.99 12.09 -7.42
N THR A 200 5.73 11.35 -6.60
CA THR A 200 6.31 10.05 -6.97
C THR A 200 5.58 8.93 -6.24
N LEU A 201 5.16 7.92 -6.96
CA LEU A 201 4.71 6.65 -6.41
C LEU A 201 5.75 5.56 -6.69
N THR A 202 5.69 4.48 -5.91
CA THR A 202 6.52 3.30 -6.14
C THR A 202 5.60 2.13 -6.44
N CYS A 203 5.84 1.44 -7.53
CA CYS A 203 5.11 0.23 -7.93
C CYS A 203 6.10 -0.88 -8.33
N PHE A 204 5.59 -2.10 -8.49
CA PHE A 204 6.41 -3.17 -9.05
C PHE A 204 6.56 -3.01 -10.57
N ALA A 205 7.71 -3.42 -11.12
CA ALA A 205 7.94 -3.35 -12.57
C ALA A 205 6.85 -4.11 -13.36
N LYS A 206 6.39 -5.26 -12.84
CA LYS A 206 5.28 -6.02 -13.43
C LYS A 206 3.96 -5.25 -13.53
N GLU A 207 3.70 -4.36 -12.57
CA GLU A 207 2.50 -3.51 -12.61
C GLU A 207 2.56 -2.51 -13.74
N LEU A 208 3.73 -1.92 -14.00
CA LEU A 208 3.93 -1.08 -15.17
C LEU A 208 3.66 -1.83 -16.48
N ASP A 209 4.11 -3.07 -16.60
CA ASP A 209 3.87 -3.91 -17.78
C ASP A 209 2.37 -4.22 -17.95
N MET A 210 1.68 -4.55 -16.87
CA MET A 210 0.23 -4.79 -16.87
C MET A 210 -0.55 -3.56 -17.32
N TYR A 211 -0.17 -2.36 -16.87
CA TYR A 211 -0.80 -1.12 -17.32
C TYR A 211 -0.51 -0.82 -18.79
N ALA A 212 0.70 -1.12 -19.26
CA ALA A 212 1.04 -1.01 -20.67
C ALA A 212 0.14 -1.90 -21.55
N GLU A 213 -0.24 -3.07 -21.07
CA GLU A 213 -1.12 -4.00 -21.78
C GLU A 213 -2.59 -3.52 -21.85
N GLN A 214 -3.06 -2.79 -20.85
CA GLN A 214 -4.42 -2.28 -20.77
C GLN A 214 -4.68 -1.06 -21.67
N ILE A 215 -3.62 -0.42 -22.21
CA ILE A 215 -3.76 0.76 -23.07
C ILE A 215 -3.86 0.32 -24.53
N PRO A 216 -5.02 0.45 -25.21
CA PRO A 216 -5.22 -0.03 -26.57
C PRO A 216 -4.27 0.57 -27.61
N PHE A 217 -3.71 1.75 -27.34
CA PHE A 217 -2.81 2.48 -28.23
C PHE A 217 -1.31 2.20 -28.01
N ALA A 218 -0.90 1.74 -26.85
CA ALA A 218 0.50 1.42 -26.56
C ALA A 218 1.01 0.26 -27.44
N ARG A 219 0.13 -0.66 -27.85
CA ARG A 219 0.47 -1.82 -28.72
C ARG A 219 0.71 -1.48 -30.18
N ARG A 220 0.27 -0.31 -30.67
CA ARG A 220 0.31 0.01 -32.12
C ARG A 220 1.47 0.89 -32.59
N GLY A 221 2.31 1.42 -31.68
CA GLY A 221 3.34 2.37 -32.09
C GLY A 221 4.56 2.53 -31.20
N GLY A 222 4.79 1.64 -30.23
CA GLY A 222 5.99 1.72 -29.37
C GLY A 222 6.06 2.96 -28.46
N ALA A 223 5.00 3.75 -28.37
CA ALA A 223 4.93 4.89 -27.46
C ALA A 223 4.66 4.37 -26.04
N SER A 224 5.69 4.32 -25.22
CA SER A 224 5.57 4.07 -23.79
C SER A 224 4.66 5.14 -23.15
N PHE A 225 3.72 4.73 -22.29
CA PHE A 225 2.90 5.65 -21.48
C PHE A 225 3.72 6.37 -20.40
N ALA A 226 4.90 5.86 -20.11
CA ALA A 226 5.87 6.43 -19.20
C ALA A 226 7.27 6.45 -19.83
N GLU A 227 7.95 7.57 -19.70
CA GLU A 227 9.32 7.79 -20.18
C GLU A 227 10.30 7.34 -19.11
N GLN A 228 11.17 6.38 -19.42
CA GLN A 228 12.27 5.97 -18.55
C GLN A 228 13.38 7.04 -18.58
N ILE A 229 13.89 7.42 -17.42
CA ILE A 229 14.94 8.42 -17.32
C ILE A 229 16.31 7.74 -17.11
N SER A 230 17.22 7.95 -18.07
CA SER A 230 18.64 7.56 -17.97
C SER A 230 18.86 6.09 -17.59
N ASP A 231 18.18 5.15 -18.24
CA ASP A 231 18.28 3.69 -18.00
C ASP A 231 18.18 3.31 -16.48
N SER A 232 17.38 4.05 -15.75
CA SER A 232 17.19 3.86 -14.32
C SER A 232 15.82 3.23 -14.02
N ASN A 233 15.54 3.03 -12.74
CA ASN A 233 14.21 2.65 -12.24
C ASN A 233 13.27 3.84 -12.02
N VAL A 234 13.55 5.01 -12.62
CA VAL A 234 12.73 6.23 -12.54
C VAL A 234 12.02 6.48 -13.84
N TYR A 235 10.72 6.67 -13.78
CA TYR A 235 9.83 6.87 -14.93
C TYR A 235 9.03 8.17 -14.76
N LEU A 236 8.76 8.86 -15.87
CA LEU A 236 7.83 9.98 -15.94
C LEU A 236 6.54 9.50 -16.63
N LEU A 237 5.43 9.48 -15.94
CA LEU A 237 4.12 9.25 -16.56
C LEU A 237 3.81 10.43 -17.49
N LEU A 238 3.57 10.16 -18.77
CA LEU A 238 3.33 11.21 -19.75
C LEU A 238 1.98 11.92 -19.50
N PRO A 239 1.89 13.25 -19.62
CA PRO A 239 0.68 14.02 -19.29
C PRO A 239 -0.59 13.58 -20.03
N GLN A 240 -0.47 13.10 -21.28
CA GLN A 240 -1.61 12.57 -22.04
C GLN A 240 -2.23 11.30 -21.42
N TYR A 241 -1.50 10.66 -20.52
CA TYR A 241 -1.94 9.49 -19.76
C TYR A 241 -2.26 9.82 -18.29
N GLU A 242 -2.50 11.10 -17.96
CA GLU A 242 -2.92 11.53 -16.61
C GLU A 242 -4.14 10.73 -16.11
N ALA A 243 -5.05 10.37 -17.02
CA ALA A 243 -6.21 9.54 -16.73
C ALA A 243 -5.85 8.15 -16.18
N LEU A 244 -4.71 7.56 -16.56
CA LEU A 244 -4.25 6.31 -15.99
C LEU A 244 -3.97 6.42 -14.49
N TYR A 245 -3.38 7.52 -14.06
CA TYR A 245 -3.18 7.79 -12.64
C TYR A 245 -4.51 7.85 -11.87
N SER A 246 -5.57 8.36 -12.50
CA SER A 246 -6.92 8.37 -11.92
C SER A 246 -7.59 6.99 -12.01
N CYS A 247 -7.36 6.23 -13.09
CA CYS A 247 -7.89 4.87 -13.26
C CYS A 247 -7.19 3.85 -12.36
N LEU A 248 -5.91 4.03 -12.02
CA LEU A 248 -5.19 3.21 -11.05
C LEU A 248 -5.89 3.15 -9.69
N LEU A 249 -6.73 4.15 -9.39
CA LEU A 249 -7.53 4.24 -8.18
C LEU A 249 -8.85 3.47 -8.24
N TYR A 250 -9.31 3.13 -9.45
CA TYR A 250 -10.64 2.53 -9.68
C TYR A 250 -10.59 1.09 -10.21
N THR A 251 -9.43 0.60 -10.68
CA THR A 251 -9.38 -0.64 -11.48
C THR A 251 -8.94 -1.89 -10.73
N SER A 252 -8.56 -1.83 -9.46
CA SER A 252 -8.24 -3.08 -8.78
C SER A 252 -9.48 -3.91 -8.39
N ASP A 253 -10.67 -3.30 -8.19
CA ASP A 253 -11.84 -4.06 -7.74
C ASP A 253 -13.20 -3.68 -8.38
N ALA A 254 -13.30 -2.55 -9.06
CA ALA A 254 -14.60 -2.11 -9.60
C ALA A 254 -14.89 -2.58 -11.04
N ALA A 255 -13.94 -3.18 -11.72
CA ALA A 255 -14.08 -3.59 -13.13
C ALA A 255 -14.79 -4.96 -13.27
N ASP A 256 -14.75 -5.82 -12.26
CA ASP A 256 -15.35 -7.17 -12.32
C ASP A 256 -16.87 -7.16 -12.10
N GLU A 257 -17.42 -6.14 -11.44
CA GLU A 257 -18.88 -6.07 -11.22
C GLU A 257 -19.68 -5.54 -12.42
N ARG A 258 -19.04 -4.95 -13.44
CA ARG A 258 -19.74 -4.45 -14.64
C ARG A 258 -19.88 -5.46 -15.78
N SER A 259 -19.31 -6.65 -15.63
CA SER A 259 -19.37 -7.72 -16.65
C SER A 259 -20.48 -8.76 -16.38
N SER A 260 -21.33 -8.55 -15.37
CA SER A 260 -22.39 -9.47 -14.98
C SER A 260 -23.75 -8.77 -14.95
N VAL A 261 -24.15 -8.16 -16.07
CA VAL A 261 -25.59 -7.85 -16.36
C VAL A 261 -25.81 -8.02 -17.84
#